data_0ba7155a9575f790b18f3bdb40854f1b
#
_entry.id   0ba7155a9575f790b18f3bdb40854f1b
#
_cell.length_a   1.000
_cell.length_b   1.000
_cell.length_c   1.000
_cell.angle_alpha   90.00
_cell.angle_beta   90.00
_cell.angle_gamma   90.00
#
_symmetry.space_group_name_H-M   'P 1'
#
loop_
_entity.id
_entity.type
_entity.pdbx_description
1 polymer ?
#
loop_
_entity_poly.entity_id
_entity_poly.type
_entity_poly.pdbx_seq_one_letter_code
_entity_poly.pdbx_strand_id
1 'polypeptide(L)'
;MKIIVCVKQVPDTKGGVKFNPDGTLDRGAMLTIMNPDDKAGLEAALRLKDQYGAEVTVLTMGLPKAEDVLREAIAMGADNGILVTDRVLGGADTWATSTTIAGAIRNIKDYDIIITGRQAIDGDTAQVGPQIAEHLGIPVISYAEGIEVDGDSVIVKRQYEDRHHMLKAKMICPFGHSPGSK
;
A
#
# COMPACT_ATOMS: atom_id res chain seq x y z
N MET A 1 -0.20 -17.68 2.96
CA MET A 1 0.34 -16.48 2.28
C MET A 1 -0.10 -15.23 3.04
N LYS A 2 0.81 -14.31 3.30
CA LYS A 2 0.53 -13.04 4.00
C LYS A 2 0.85 -11.86 3.09
N ILE A 3 -0.11 -10.97 2.94
CA ILE A 3 -0.02 -9.81 2.04
C ILE A 3 -0.10 -8.53 2.88
N ILE A 4 0.83 -7.61 2.66
CA ILE A 4 0.75 -6.25 3.19
C ILE A 4 0.28 -5.34 2.06
N VAL A 5 -0.75 -4.54 2.32
CA VAL A 5 -1.22 -3.51 1.39
C VAL A 5 -1.00 -2.14 2.01
N CYS A 6 -0.21 -1.30 1.35
CA CYS A 6 -0.03 0.08 1.77
C CYS A 6 -1.12 0.95 1.16
N VAL A 7 -1.83 1.71 2.00
CA VAL A 7 -2.88 2.62 1.56
C VAL A 7 -2.64 4.02 2.11
N LYS A 8 -3.13 5.04 1.41
CA LYS A 8 -3.06 6.44 1.81
C LYS A 8 -4.46 7.04 1.90
N GLN A 9 -4.70 7.80 2.96
CA GLN A 9 -5.83 8.71 3.01
C GLN A 9 -5.50 9.99 2.23
N VAL A 10 -6.35 10.35 1.28
CA VAL A 10 -6.19 11.54 0.43
C VAL A 10 -7.43 12.41 0.46
N PRO A 11 -7.34 13.71 0.15
CA PRO A 11 -8.52 14.55 -0.03
C PRO A 11 -9.42 14.02 -1.14
N ASP A 12 -10.73 14.05 -0.92
CA ASP A 12 -11.71 13.76 -1.97
C ASP A 12 -11.81 14.97 -2.92
N THR A 13 -11.32 14.81 -4.14
CA THR A 13 -11.36 15.85 -5.18
C THR A 13 -12.78 16.15 -5.67
N LYS A 14 -13.76 15.28 -5.38
CA LYS A 14 -15.18 15.47 -5.73
C LYS A 14 -15.96 16.22 -4.66
N GLY A 15 -15.44 16.31 -3.43
CA GLY A 15 -16.13 16.82 -2.25
C GLY A 15 -16.20 18.35 -2.16
N GLY A 16 -15.63 19.08 -3.10
CA GLY A 16 -15.53 20.55 -3.07
C GLY A 16 -14.51 21.04 -2.04
N VAL A 17 -13.83 22.12 -2.39
CA VAL A 17 -12.85 22.76 -1.52
C VAL A 17 -13.57 23.77 -0.64
N LYS A 18 -13.39 23.68 0.69
CA LYS A 18 -13.87 24.66 1.64
C LYS A 18 -12.73 25.58 2.08
N PHE A 19 -13.05 26.85 2.22
CA PHE A 19 -12.10 27.87 2.66
C PHE A 19 -12.53 28.42 4.01
N ASN A 20 -11.56 28.73 4.84
CA ASN A 20 -11.73 29.51 6.06
C ASN A 20 -12.10 30.96 5.70
N PRO A 21 -12.67 31.74 6.66
CA PRO A 21 -12.98 33.17 6.42
C PRO A 21 -11.75 34.00 6.02
N ASP A 22 -10.55 33.57 6.33
CA ASP A 22 -9.29 34.25 5.97
C ASP A 22 -8.77 33.86 4.57
N GLY A 23 -9.52 33.03 3.81
CA GLY A 23 -9.15 32.56 2.47
C GLY A 23 -8.21 31.37 2.45
N THR A 24 -7.80 30.82 3.60
CA THR A 24 -7.01 29.61 3.67
C THR A 24 -7.88 28.36 3.49
N LEU A 25 -7.29 27.25 3.04
CA LEU A 25 -7.98 25.96 2.92
C LEU A 25 -8.41 25.41 4.29
N ASP A 26 -9.71 25.16 4.45
CA ASP A 26 -10.22 24.41 5.60
C ASP A 26 -9.97 22.91 5.41
N ARG A 27 -8.76 22.47 5.76
CA ARG A 27 -8.37 21.06 5.68
C ARG A 27 -9.16 20.15 6.62
N GLY A 28 -9.73 20.71 7.70
CA GLY A 28 -10.54 19.94 8.65
C GLY A 28 -11.92 19.58 8.12
N ALA A 29 -12.49 20.42 7.24
CA ALA A 29 -13.79 20.20 6.62
C ALA A 29 -13.70 19.48 5.27
N MET A 30 -12.50 19.15 4.77
CA MET A 30 -12.34 18.38 3.55
C MET A 30 -12.69 16.92 3.80
N LEU A 31 -13.55 16.38 2.95
CA LEU A 31 -13.78 14.94 2.92
C LEU A 31 -12.49 14.23 2.47
N THR A 32 -12.23 13.11 3.07
CA THR A 32 -11.06 12.28 2.75
C THR A 32 -11.52 10.89 2.35
N ILE A 33 -10.80 10.26 1.44
CA ILE A 33 -11.06 8.92 0.92
C ILE A 33 -9.78 8.09 0.94
N MET A 34 -9.92 6.77 0.82
CA MET A 34 -8.79 5.92 0.45
C MET A 34 -8.35 6.28 -0.98
N ASN A 35 -7.05 6.42 -1.19
CA ASN A 35 -6.51 6.67 -2.53
C ASN A 35 -7.00 5.60 -3.53
N PRO A 36 -7.56 5.98 -4.69
CA PRO A 36 -8.16 5.03 -5.62
C PRO A 36 -7.22 3.94 -6.12
N ASP A 37 -5.96 4.27 -6.42
CA ASP A 37 -4.96 3.29 -6.86
C ASP A 37 -4.62 2.29 -5.73
N ASP A 38 -4.60 2.74 -4.47
CA ASP A 38 -4.39 1.86 -3.31
C ASP A 38 -5.61 0.96 -3.06
N LYS A 39 -6.81 1.48 -3.28
CA LYS A 39 -8.05 0.71 -3.18
C LYS A 39 -8.09 -0.42 -4.22
N ALA A 40 -7.62 -0.15 -5.44
CA ALA A 40 -7.46 -1.18 -6.47
C ALA A 40 -6.41 -2.25 -6.06
N GLY A 41 -5.32 -1.82 -5.43
CA GLY A 41 -4.32 -2.74 -4.85
C GLY A 41 -4.89 -3.61 -3.73
N LEU A 42 -5.72 -3.02 -2.85
CA LEU A 42 -6.43 -3.77 -1.81
C LEU A 42 -7.38 -4.79 -2.41
N GLU A 43 -8.16 -4.43 -3.42
CA GLU A 43 -9.05 -5.35 -4.13
C GLU A 43 -8.27 -6.53 -4.74
N ALA A 44 -7.10 -6.30 -5.32
CA ALA A 44 -6.24 -7.36 -5.82
C ALA A 44 -5.78 -8.31 -4.70
N ALA A 45 -5.41 -7.78 -3.53
CA ALA A 45 -5.06 -8.58 -2.36
C ALA A 45 -6.24 -9.42 -1.85
N LEU A 46 -7.44 -8.85 -1.81
CA LEU A 46 -8.65 -9.56 -1.38
C LEU A 46 -9.02 -10.69 -2.34
N ARG A 47 -8.84 -10.51 -3.64
CA ARG A 47 -9.00 -11.61 -4.62
C ARG A 47 -8.02 -12.75 -4.37
N LEU A 48 -6.77 -12.44 -4.04
CA LEU A 48 -5.79 -13.47 -3.63
C LEU A 48 -6.20 -14.15 -2.33
N LYS A 49 -6.79 -13.43 -1.38
CA LYS A 49 -7.37 -13.99 -0.17
C LYS A 49 -8.48 -14.97 -0.49
N ASP A 50 -9.42 -14.61 -1.34
CA ASP A 50 -10.54 -15.48 -1.73
C ASP A 50 -10.08 -16.74 -2.47
N GLN A 51 -9.06 -16.62 -3.33
CA GLN A 51 -8.56 -17.72 -4.15
C GLN A 51 -7.60 -18.65 -3.42
N TYR A 52 -6.74 -18.11 -2.55
CA TYR A 52 -5.60 -18.83 -1.96
C TYR A 52 -5.60 -18.82 -0.42
N GLY A 53 -6.60 -18.24 0.23
CA GLY A 53 -6.67 -18.15 1.69
C GLY A 53 -5.59 -17.23 2.27
N ALA A 54 -5.23 -16.15 1.58
CA ALA A 54 -4.24 -15.21 2.07
C ALA A 54 -4.75 -14.42 3.29
N GLU A 55 -3.84 -14.07 4.19
CA GLU A 55 -4.08 -13.07 5.25
C GLU A 55 -3.67 -11.70 4.73
N VAL A 56 -4.56 -10.70 4.83
CA VAL A 56 -4.34 -9.34 4.31
C VAL A 56 -4.22 -8.36 5.46
N THR A 57 -3.05 -7.74 5.59
CA THR A 57 -2.78 -6.65 6.54
C THR A 57 -2.66 -5.33 5.78
N VAL A 58 -3.47 -4.35 6.15
CA VAL A 58 -3.43 -3.00 5.55
C VAL A 58 -2.61 -2.07 6.44
N LEU A 59 -1.68 -1.33 5.84
CA LEU A 59 -0.82 -0.37 6.51
C LEU A 59 -1.04 1.03 5.92
N THR A 60 -1.22 2.00 6.79
CA THR A 60 -1.25 3.42 6.40
C THR A 60 -0.35 4.26 7.29
N MET A 61 0.26 5.29 6.71
CA MET A 61 0.99 6.32 7.44
C MET A 61 0.23 7.64 7.30
N GLY A 62 -0.11 8.25 8.42
CA GLY A 62 -0.85 9.51 8.38
C GLY A 62 -1.23 10.05 9.76
N LEU A 63 -2.08 11.07 9.74
CA LEU A 63 -2.69 11.61 10.96
C LEU A 63 -3.60 10.54 11.62
N PRO A 64 -3.95 10.68 12.91
CA PRO A 64 -4.86 9.74 13.57
C PRO A 64 -6.17 9.50 12.81
N LYS A 65 -6.69 10.49 12.09
CA LYS A 65 -7.88 10.37 11.24
C LYS A 65 -7.70 9.36 10.09
N ALA A 66 -6.47 9.02 9.70
CA ALA A 66 -6.23 7.98 8.69
C ALA A 66 -6.66 6.58 9.15
N GLU A 67 -7.06 6.41 10.41
CA GLU A 67 -7.76 5.21 10.88
C GLU A 67 -9.04 4.92 10.06
N ASP A 68 -9.68 5.94 9.51
CA ASP A 68 -10.91 5.78 8.73
C ASP A 68 -10.69 4.88 7.51
N VAL A 69 -9.57 5.02 6.80
CA VAL A 69 -9.27 4.15 5.64
C VAL A 69 -8.92 2.72 6.07
N LEU A 70 -8.40 2.51 7.27
CA LEU A 70 -8.22 1.17 7.82
C LEU A 70 -9.55 0.52 8.16
N ARG A 71 -10.49 1.26 8.74
CA ARG A 71 -11.86 0.78 9.00
C ARG A 71 -12.57 0.41 7.69
N GLU A 72 -12.40 1.23 6.64
CA GLU A 72 -12.89 0.91 5.30
C GLU A 72 -12.27 -0.38 4.78
N ALA A 73 -10.95 -0.55 4.88
CA ALA A 73 -10.24 -1.74 4.43
C ALA A 73 -10.71 -3.02 5.16
N ILE A 74 -10.91 -2.95 6.48
CA ILE A 74 -11.47 -4.06 7.27
C ILE A 74 -12.89 -4.38 6.81
N ALA A 75 -13.72 -3.37 6.57
CA ALA A 75 -15.08 -3.56 6.05
C ALA A 75 -15.11 -4.18 4.65
N MET A 76 -14.08 -3.95 3.84
CA MET A 76 -13.89 -4.60 2.54
C MET A 76 -13.43 -6.06 2.65
N GLY A 77 -12.89 -6.48 3.81
CA GLY A 77 -12.47 -7.87 4.03
C GLY A 77 -11.00 -8.07 4.44
N ALA A 78 -10.23 -7.01 4.70
CA ALA A 78 -8.88 -7.14 5.26
C ALA A 78 -8.94 -7.71 6.69
N ASP A 79 -7.90 -8.43 7.09
CA ASP A 79 -7.83 -9.10 8.40
C ASP A 79 -7.27 -8.17 9.48
N ASN A 80 -6.29 -7.33 9.14
CA ASN A 80 -5.59 -6.46 10.08
C ASN A 80 -5.38 -5.06 9.50
N GLY A 81 -5.36 -4.05 10.39
CA GLY A 81 -5.03 -2.67 10.05
C GLY A 81 -3.93 -2.12 10.94
N ILE A 82 -2.94 -1.44 10.38
CA ILE A 82 -1.82 -0.82 11.08
C ILE A 82 -1.74 0.65 10.72
N LEU A 83 -1.84 1.52 11.71
CA LEU A 83 -1.65 2.96 11.58
C LEU A 83 -0.25 3.36 12.08
N VAL A 84 0.55 3.92 11.19
CA VAL A 84 1.82 4.58 11.54
C VAL A 84 1.55 6.07 11.67
N THR A 85 1.57 6.57 12.89
CA THR A 85 1.23 7.97 13.17
C THR A 85 2.15 8.56 14.23
N ASP A 86 2.69 9.73 13.93
CA ASP A 86 3.42 10.59 14.83
C ASP A 86 3.40 12.02 14.29
N ARG A 87 3.47 13.02 15.17
CA ARG A 87 3.53 14.43 14.75
C ARG A 87 4.79 14.76 13.95
N VAL A 88 5.91 14.08 14.25
CA VAL A 88 7.19 14.25 13.55
C VAL A 88 7.12 13.83 12.08
N LEU A 89 6.16 12.97 11.71
CA LEU A 89 5.96 12.51 10.33
C LEU A 89 5.22 13.52 9.46
N GLY A 90 4.72 14.62 10.05
CA GLY A 90 4.04 15.67 9.31
C GLY A 90 4.98 16.39 8.34
N GLY A 91 4.57 16.48 7.04
CA GLY A 91 5.40 17.11 6.00
C GLY A 91 6.54 16.24 5.46
N ALA A 92 6.56 14.95 5.79
CA ALA A 92 7.53 14.00 5.26
C ALA A 92 7.49 13.98 3.72
N ASP A 93 8.65 14.04 3.09
CA ASP A 93 8.81 13.79 1.65
C ASP A 93 8.68 12.30 1.32
N THR A 94 8.85 11.92 0.06
CA THR A 94 8.74 10.52 -0.37
C THR A 94 9.81 9.62 0.24
N TRP A 95 11.01 10.15 0.46
CA TRP A 95 12.10 9.39 1.07
C TRP A 95 11.83 9.09 2.55
N ALA A 96 11.46 10.10 3.33
CA ALA A 96 11.11 9.93 4.75
C ALA A 96 9.87 9.04 4.92
N THR A 97 8.86 9.21 4.05
CA THR A 97 7.66 8.37 4.03
C THR A 97 8.00 6.91 3.76
N SER A 98 8.75 6.62 2.69
CA SER A 98 9.11 5.25 2.32
C SER A 98 10.03 4.58 3.34
N THR A 99 10.96 5.34 3.94
CA THR A 99 11.82 4.86 5.04
C THR A 99 11.00 4.45 6.25
N THR A 100 10.03 5.28 6.64
CA THR A 100 9.15 5.03 7.78
C THR A 100 8.27 3.80 7.55
N ILE A 101 7.64 3.71 6.36
CA ILE A 101 6.81 2.55 6.00
C ILE A 101 7.64 1.28 5.93
N ALA A 102 8.82 1.30 5.32
CA ALA A 102 9.73 0.15 5.29
C ALA A 102 10.16 -0.28 6.70
N GLY A 103 10.41 0.68 7.60
CA GLY A 103 10.66 0.41 9.01
C GLY A 103 9.50 -0.30 9.71
N ALA A 104 8.27 0.15 9.47
CA ALA A 104 7.06 -0.50 9.99
C ALA A 104 6.91 -1.91 9.44
N ILE A 105 7.12 -2.11 8.14
CA ILE A 105 7.02 -3.42 7.49
C ILE A 105 8.05 -4.41 8.07
N ARG A 106 9.29 -3.97 8.33
CA ARG A 106 10.31 -4.82 8.99
C ARG A 106 9.88 -5.32 10.36
N ASN A 107 9.05 -4.55 11.08
CA ASN A 107 8.53 -4.94 12.40
C ASN A 107 7.34 -5.92 12.30
N ILE A 108 6.62 -5.95 11.18
CA ILE A 108 5.48 -6.87 10.99
C ILE A 108 5.96 -8.31 10.89
N LYS A 109 7.12 -8.55 10.27
CA LYS A 109 7.69 -9.88 10.00
C LYS A 109 6.75 -10.79 9.20
N ASP A 110 7.27 -11.86 8.62
CA ASP A 110 6.51 -12.93 7.97
C ASP A 110 5.46 -12.42 6.96
N TYR A 111 5.90 -11.77 5.89
CA TYR A 111 5.06 -11.38 4.76
C TYR A 111 5.65 -11.93 3.45
N ASP A 112 4.78 -12.28 2.52
CA ASP A 112 5.14 -12.87 1.23
C ASP A 112 5.11 -11.84 0.10
N ILE A 113 4.17 -10.89 0.17
CA ILE A 113 3.92 -9.91 -0.88
C ILE A 113 3.61 -8.55 -0.23
N ILE A 114 4.11 -7.48 -0.85
CA ILE A 114 3.70 -6.11 -0.55
C ILE A 114 3.02 -5.54 -1.79
N ILE A 115 1.84 -4.96 -1.62
CA ILE A 115 1.10 -4.27 -2.67
C ILE A 115 0.98 -2.80 -2.32
N THR A 116 1.27 -1.94 -3.27
CA THR A 116 1.07 -0.49 -3.20
C THR A 116 0.29 -0.03 -4.41
N GLY A 117 -0.49 1.03 -4.29
CA GLY A 117 -0.98 1.75 -5.46
C GLY A 117 0.17 2.31 -6.29
N ARG A 118 -0.10 2.62 -7.53
CA ARG A 118 0.87 3.24 -8.44
C ARG A 118 1.31 4.61 -7.93
N GLN A 119 0.34 5.44 -7.54
CA GLN A 119 0.56 6.81 -7.05
C GLN A 119 -0.61 7.29 -6.19
N ALA A 120 -0.39 8.33 -5.40
CA ALA A 120 -1.44 9.02 -4.67
C ALA A 120 -1.93 10.24 -5.46
N ILE A 121 -3.26 10.42 -5.57
CA ILE A 121 -3.88 11.48 -6.39
C ILE A 121 -3.62 12.90 -5.89
N ASP A 122 -3.11 13.06 -4.68
CA ASP A 122 -2.79 14.37 -4.07
C ASP A 122 -1.36 14.84 -4.35
N GLY A 123 -0.41 13.93 -4.45
CA GLY A 123 1.01 14.24 -4.63
C GLY A 123 1.61 13.81 -5.97
N ASP A 124 1.02 12.82 -6.60
CA ASP A 124 1.33 12.32 -7.96
C ASP A 124 2.80 11.94 -8.22
N THR A 125 3.56 11.61 -7.17
CA THR A 125 5.01 11.34 -7.32
C THR A 125 5.32 9.96 -7.88
N ALA A 126 4.47 8.96 -7.66
CA ALA A 126 4.66 7.56 -8.03
C ALA A 126 5.98 6.93 -7.54
N GLN A 127 6.55 7.43 -6.45
CA GLN A 127 7.90 7.08 -5.96
C GLN A 127 7.89 6.15 -4.75
N VAL A 128 6.88 6.26 -3.87
CA VAL A 128 6.89 5.63 -2.54
C VAL A 128 6.96 4.10 -2.64
N GLY A 129 6.18 3.47 -3.52
CA GLY A 129 6.22 2.01 -3.71
C GLY A 129 7.60 1.48 -4.07
N PRO A 130 8.22 1.95 -5.17
CA PRO A 130 9.59 1.58 -5.53
C PRO A 130 10.63 1.86 -4.44
N GLN A 131 10.52 2.99 -3.74
CA GLN A 131 11.43 3.33 -2.63
C GLN A 131 11.29 2.37 -1.45
N ILE A 132 10.07 1.94 -1.11
CA ILE A 132 9.86 0.91 -0.08
C ILE A 132 10.57 -0.38 -0.46
N ALA A 133 10.45 -0.83 -1.71
CA ALA A 133 11.13 -2.02 -2.20
C ALA A 133 12.65 -1.90 -2.10
N GLU A 134 13.22 -0.75 -2.47
CA GLU A 134 14.65 -0.47 -2.35
C GLU A 134 15.11 -0.50 -0.88
N HIS A 135 14.38 0.17 0.01
CA HIS A 135 14.69 0.14 1.45
C HIS A 135 14.65 -1.28 2.05
N LEU A 136 13.76 -2.13 1.55
CA LEU A 136 13.64 -3.52 2.01
C LEU A 136 14.61 -4.47 1.30
N GLY A 137 15.27 -4.06 0.21
CA GLY A 137 16.13 -4.90 -0.60
C GLY A 137 15.39 -6.01 -1.35
N ILE A 138 14.15 -5.74 -1.79
CA ILE A 138 13.27 -6.71 -2.46
C ILE A 138 12.96 -6.28 -3.90
N PRO A 139 12.69 -7.24 -4.81
CA PRO A 139 12.30 -6.91 -6.17
C PRO A 139 10.99 -6.13 -6.21
N VAL A 140 10.84 -5.21 -7.19
CA VAL A 140 9.60 -4.49 -7.45
C VAL A 140 9.13 -4.74 -8.89
N ILE A 141 7.82 -4.96 -9.04
CA ILE A 141 7.15 -4.99 -10.33
C ILE A 141 6.11 -3.89 -10.33
N SER A 142 6.35 -2.85 -11.14
CA SER A 142 5.45 -1.72 -11.29
C SER A 142 4.43 -1.94 -12.40
N TYR A 143 3.31 -1.18 -12.38
CA TYR A 143 2.23 -1.24 -13.37
C TYR A 143 1.63 -2.64 -13.52
N ALA A 144 1.38 -3.31 -12.38
CA ALA A 144 0.74 -4.61 -12.36
C ALA A 144 -0.77 -4.49 -12.67
N GLU A 145 -1.25 -5.26 -13.64
CA GLU A 145 -2.68 -5.40 -13.99
C GLU A 145 -3.30 -6.67 -13.41
N GLY A 146 -2.49 -7.69 -13.18
CA GLY A 146 -2.93 -8.97 -12.66
C GLY A 146 -1.81 -9.68 -11.93
N ILE A 147 -2.18 -10.49 -10.96
CA ILE A 147 -1.27 -11.28 -10.15
C ILE A 147 -1.87 -12.67 -9.93
N GLU A 148 -1.07 -13.70 -10.12
CA GLU A 148 -1.41 -15.11 -9.89
C GLU A 148 -0.32 -15.75 -9.05
N VAL A 149 -0.69 -16.75 -8.24
CA VAL A 149 0.26 -17.51 -7.42
C VAL A 149 0.68 -18.77 -8.18
N ASP A 150 1.98 -19.04 -8.22
CA ASP A 150 2.57 -20.22 -8.81
C ASP A 150 3.62 -20.82 -7.85
N GLY A 151 3.16 -21.67 -6.95
CA GLY A 151 3.99 -22.29 -5.92
C GLY A 151 4.55 -21.25 -4.92
N ASP A 152 5.87 -21.10 -4.89
CA ASP A 152 6.59 -20.12 -4.05
C ASP A 152 6.80 -18.76 -4.75
N SER A 153 6.16 -18.57 -5.86
CA SER A 153 6.35 -17.43 -6.76
C SER A 153 5.01 -16.80 -7.13
N VAL A 154 5.07 -15.59 -7.63
CA VAL A 154 3.95 -14.90 -8.27
C VAL A 154 4.25 -14.66 -9.75
N ILE A 155 3.22 -14.77 -10.57
CA ILE A 155 3.23 -14.35 -11.98
C ILE A 155 2.44 -13.06 -12.06
N VAL A 156 3.10 -12.00 -12.50
CA VAL A 156 2.50 -10.67 -12.59
C VAL A 156 2.43 -10.23 -14.04
N LYS A 157 1.23 -9.85 -14.47
CA LYS A 157 1.01 -9.21 -15.76
C LYS A 157 1.31 -7.72 -15.62
N ARG A 158 2.41 -7.28 -16.22
CA ARG A 158 2.83 -5.89 -16.22
C ARG A 158 2.38 -5.20 -17.50
N GLN A 159 1.77 -4.03 -17.36
CA GLN A 159 1.33 -3.19 -18.48
C GLN A 159 2.47 -2.30 -18.98
N TYR A 160 2.54 -2.16 -20.31
CA TYR A 160 3.27 -1.14 -21.06
C TYR A 160 2.30 -0.43 -21.98
N GLU A 161 2.75 0.61 -22.67
CA GLU A 161 1.89 1.37 -23.58
C GLU A 161 1.31 0.53 -24.74
N ASP A 162 2.11 -0.37 -25.29
CA ASP A 162 1.80 -1.15 -26.50
C ASP A 162 1.76 -2.67 -26.29
N ARG A 163 2.11 -3.14 -25.08
CA ARG A 163 2.26 -4.58 -24.79
C ARG A 163 2.11 -4.89 -23.30
N HIS A 164 2.05 -6.19 -23.03
CA HIS A 164 2.11 -6.72 -21.65
C HIS A 164 3.30 -7.67 -21.53
N HIS A 165 3.94 -7.67 -20.35
CA HIS A 165 4.94 -8.65 -20.01
C HIS A 165 4.44 -9.50 -18.84
N MET A 166 4.65 -10.82 -18.93
CA MET A 166 4.45 -11.75 -17.83
C MET A 166 5.77 -11.87 -17.10
N LEU A 167 5.80 -11.48 -15.84
CA LEU A 167 6.98 -11.51 -14.98
C LEU A 167 6.76 -12.49 -13.85
N LYS A 168 7.74 -13.36 -13.60
CA LYS A 168 7.74 -14.27 -12.45
C LYS A 168 8.72 -13.77 -11.41
N ALA A 169 8.25 -13.62 -10.18
CA ALA A 169 9.06 -13.25 -9.04
C ALA A 169 8.82 -14.22 -7.86
N LYS A 170 9.87 -14.55 -7.11
CA LYS A 170 9.72 -15.29 -5.87
C LYS A 170 9.04 -14.43 -4.81
N MET A 171 8.16 -15.03 -4.02
CA MET A 171 7.64 -14.43 -2.80
C MET A 171 8.77 -14.17 -1.80
N ILE A 172 8.59 -13.14 -0.95
CA ILE A 172 9.63 -12.66 -0.03
C ILE A 172 9.93 -13.73 1.05
N CYS A 173 8.89 -14.41 1.52
CA CYS A 173 9.00 -15.52 2.48
C CYS A 173 8.29 -16.75 1.90
N PRO A 174 8.98 -17.70 1.24
CA PRO A 174 8.33 -18.92 0.78
C PRO A 174 7.83 -19.73 1.96
N PHE A 175 6.64 -20.30 1.83
CA PHE A 175 5.99 -21.14 2.83
C PHE A 175 6.97 -22.03 3.59
N GLY A 176 7.19 -21.78 4.88
CA GLY A 176 7.88 -22.68 5.79
C GLY A 176 9.38 -22.45 6.01
N HIS A 177 9.97 -21.37 5.52
CA HIS A 177 11.34 -21.00 5.91
C HIS A 177 11.35 -19.73 6.76
N SER A 178 11.48 -19.90 8.07
CA SER A 178 11.99 -18.83 8.95
C SER A 178 13.38 -18.43 8.44
N PRO A 179 13.66 -17.15 8.19
CA PRO A 179 15.03 -16.69 8.07
C PRO A 179 15.64 -16.69 9.48
N GLY A 180 16.13 -17.83 9.91
CA GLY A 180 16.71 -17.95 11.23
C GLY A 180 17.68 -19.09 11.29
N SER A 181 18.89 -18.78 11.61
CA SER A 181 20.05 -19.57 11.94
C SER A 181 21.04 -19.83 10.80
N LYS A 182 21.87 -18.83 10.55
CA LYS A 182 23.33 -19.06 10.51
C LYS A 182 24.00 -17.96 11.30
#